data_a6f469f4722d56af26abd1d55c674c44
#
_entry.id   a6f469f4722d56af26abd1d55c674c44
#
_cell.length_a   1.000
_cell.length_b   1.000
_cell.length_c   1.000
_cell.angle_alpha   90.00
_cell.angle_beta   90.00
_cell.angle_gamma   90.00
#
_symmetry.space_group_name_H-M   'P 1'
#
loop_
_entity.id
_entity.type
_entity.pdbx_description
1 polymer ?
#
loop_
_entity_poly.entity_id
_entity_poly.type
_entity_poly.pdbx_seq_one_letter_code
_entity_poly.pdbx_strand_id
1 'polypeptide(L)'
;MRKSLRFVSVAATLVVATTFALRADVTADADLQFQLGSLLFEETRYREAIDAFDRATRSDDPALAVRARKGKVRAALRIAEFGVARAEATALRTQPGADAESLSLFGDALWAFGLFDEADRAYEEAVQREPGSSRAQFGRARTLAALNRVDEALDAALTASAASPRDGEIHALVGDLYERLYRYDQAANAYTSYINLLPNKDRSEKAAWARAQVEFLESFEGVTPVEMDPADQEMLHTLPFRLVKDKIIVQGRVNGSRPVDFILDTGSEETVISGETARRERIRPVTYTLSAGVGEVGLRGLQLARLKSLDLGTLQIRNVPVLVKNPALRGVPKREGESFSPMSLGMSMMIDYENHLLTIGRKLPDVDADFRLPMRMHRLAMVRGMLNDTHPAYFVVDTGGEVISISADTASILPASPYRRIPLKVWGTSGWDRDAFLMPGVDLDFDRIEYRNFPLVVLNLRAPSLLLGFQLGGIVGHKFLSPYRVSMDMAKGELRLEKF
;
A
#
# COMPACT_ATOMS: atom_id res chain seq x y z
N MET A 1 -65.38 41.68 13.05
CA MET A 1 -63.97 41.46 12.79
C MET A 1 -63.19 40.70 13.90
N ARG A 2 -63.79 39.87 14.76
CA ARG A 2 -63.09 39.16 15.88
C ARG A 2 -63.07 37.61 15.73
N LYS A 3 -63.63 37.01 14.65
CA LYS A 3 -63.66 35.56 14.46
C LYS A 3 -62.57 35.06 13.50
N SER A 4 -61.93 35.90 12.65
CA SER A 4 -60.89 35.50 11.72
C SER A 4 -59.48 35.39 12.32
N LEU A 5 -59.19 36.06 13.48
CA LEU A 5 -57.87 35.99 14.09
C LEU A 5 -57.59 34.67 14.88
N ARG A 6 -58.65 33.98 15.35
CA ARG A 6 -58.48 32.72 16.10
C ARG A 6 -58.17 31.52 15.18
N PHE A 7 -58.65 31.50 13.94
CA PHE A 7 -58.33 30.40 13.00
C PHE A 7 -56.94 30.47 12.44
N VAL A 8 -56.36 31.67 12.24
CA VAL A 8 -54.96 31.81 11.77
C VAL A 8 -53.97 31.41 12.86
N SER A 9 -54.26 31.68 14.14
CA SER A 9 -53.38 31.30 15.24
C SER A 9 -53.33 29.79 15.50
N VAL A 10 -54.47 29.08 15.34
CA VAL A 10 -54.55 27.62 15.53
C VAL A 10 -53.87 26.89 14.37
N ALA A 11 -54.01 27.37 13.10
CA ALA A 11 -53.34 26.79 11.93
C ALA A 11 -51.82 26.99 12.00
N ALA A 12 -51.33 28.16 12.40
CA ALA A 12 -49.90 28.42 12.58
C ALA A 12 -49.29 27.56 13.71
N THR A 13 -49.98 27.36 14.81
CA THR A 13 -49.52 26.51 15.93
C THR A 13 -49.53 25.03 15.54
N LEU A 14 -50.52 24.58 14.76
CA LEU A 14 -50.55 23.18 14.26
C LEU A 14 -49.46 22.89 13.24
N VAL A 15 -49.15 23.81 12.33
CA VAL A 15 -48.06 23.67 11.34
C VAL A 15 -46.71 23.68 12.04
N VAL A 16 -46.49 24.50 13.06
CA VAL A 16 -45.24 24.49 13.84
C VAL A 16 -45.13 23.20 14.66
N ALA A 17 -46.22 22.74 15.30
CA ALA A 17 -46.18 21.48 16.06
C ALA A 17 -45.97 20.24 15.17
N THR A 18 -46.55 20.18 13.97
CA THR A 18 -46.32 19.07 13.02
C THR A 18 -44.92 19.08 12.42
N THR A 19 -44.35 20.27 12.16
CA THR A 19 -42.96 20.37 11.73
C THR A 19 -41.96 20.01 12.83
N PHE A 20 -42.23 20.31 14.10
CA PHE A 20 -41.42 19.87 15.21
C PHE A 20 -41.53 18.36 15.47
N ALA A 21 -42.71 17.76 15.38
CA ALA A 21 -42.94 16.34 15.54
C ALA A 21 -42.26 15.53 14.40
N LEU A 22 -42.38 15.98 13.14
CA LEU A 22 -41.70 15.39 11.99
C LEU A 22 -40.17 15.49 12.10
N ARG A 23 -39.63 16.62 12.58
CA ARG A 23 -38.19 16.77 12.83
C ARG A 23 -37.71 15.87 13.98
N ALA A 24 -38.46 15.75 15.06
CA ALA A 24 -38.12 14.86 16.17
C ALA A 24 -38.10 13.40 15.76
N ASP A 25 -39.01 12.98 14.87
CA ASP A 25 -39.10 11.61 14.35
C ASP A 25 -37.93 11.29 13.38
N VAL A 26 -37.59 12.22 12.50
CA VAL A 26 -36.41 12.09 11.57
C VAL A 26 -35.11 12.08 12.36
N THR A 27 -34.96 12.86 13.41
CA THR A 27 -33.76 12.90 14.25
C THR A 27 -33.60 11.61 15.06
N ALA A 28 -34.71 11.10 15.61
CA ALA A 28 -34.73 9.83 16.34
C ALA A 28 -34.36 8.62 15.41
N ASP A 29 -34.90 8.63 14.19
CA ASP A 29 -34.54 7.59 13.19
C ASP A 29 -33.06 7.67 12.81
N ALA A 30 -32.52 8.87 12.56
CA ALA A 30 -31.13 9.08 12.22
C ALA A 30 -30.16 8.64 13.35
N ASP A 31 -30.51 8.90 14.63
CA ASP A 31 -29.71 8.45 15.77
C ASP A 31 -29.74 6.92 15.89
N LEU A 32 -30.89 6.29 15.68
CA LEU A 32 -31.02 4.84 15.64
C LEU A 32 -30.16 4.23 14.52
N GLN A 33 -30.17 4.82 13.32
CA GLN A 33 -29.34 4.38 12.20
C GLN A 33 -27.85 4.54 12.52
N PHE A 34 -27.44 5.60 13.21
CA PHE A 34 -26.06 5.79 13.65
C PHE A 34 -25.63 4.70 14.64
N GLN A 35 -26.47 4.40 15.64
CA GLN A 35 -26.21 3.34 16.61
C GLN A 35 -26.14 1.98 15.93
N LEU A 36 -27.06 1.67 15.00
CA LEU A 36 -27.02 0.46 14.19
C LEU A 36 -25.74 0.36 13.37
N GLY A 37 -25.34 1.46 12.70
CA GLY A 37 -24.09 1.52 11.94
C GLY A 37 -22.86 1.25 12.80
N SER A 38 -22.85 1.79 14.03
CA SER A 38 -21.77 1.56 15.00
C SER A 38 -21.70 0.08 15.44
N LEU A 39 -22.83 -0.52 15.76
CA LEU A 39 -22.93 -1.94 16.13
C LEU A 39 -22.46 -2.85 14.96
N LEU A 40 -22.95 -2.59 13.75
CA LEU A 40 -22.57 -3.36 12.55
C LEU A 40 -21.07 -3.22 12.24
N PHE A 41 -20.49 -2.04 12.49
CA PHE A 41 -19.05 -1.83 12.36
C PHE A 41 -18.25 -2.69 13.35
N GLU A 42 -18.67 -2.74 14.62
CA GLU A 42 -18.06 -3.60 15.64
C GLU A 42 -18.19 -5.09 15.31
N GLU A 43 -19.32 -5.50 14.70
CA GLU A 43 -19.56 -6.86 14.20
C GLU A 43 -18.82 -7.17 12.89
N THR A 44 -18.02 -6.25 12.36
CA THR A 44 -17.30 -6.38 11.08
C THR A 44 -18.19 -6.46 9.83
N ARG A 45 -19.46 -6.11 9.95
CA ARG A 45 -20.46 -6.05 8.88
C ARG A 45 -20.38 -4.69 8.17
N TYR A 46 -19.20 -4.39 7.62
CA TYR A 46 -18.87 -3.04 7.15
C TYR A 46 -19.76 -2.52 6.02
N ARG A 47 -20.20 -3.38 5.10
CA ARG A 47 -21.12 -2.96 4.02
C ARG A 47 -22.46 -2.50 4.57
N GLU A 48 -23.02 -3.25 5.48
CA GLU A 48 -24.27 -2.87 6.16
C GLU A 48 -24.10 -1.67 7.07
N ALA A 49 -22.92 -1.52 7.70
CA ALA A 49 -22.57 -0.32 8.46
C ALA A 49 -22.55 0.93 7.58
N ILE A 50 -22.00 0.84 6.35
CA ILE A 50 -22.02 1.95 5.37
C ILE A 50 -23.46 2.38 5.07
N ASP A 51 -24.37 1.41 4.84
CA ASP A 51 -25.77 1.72 4.52
C ASP A 51 -26.50 2.36 5.70
N ALA A 52 -26.24 1.92 6.93
CA ALA A 52 -26.82 2.51 8.14
C ALA A 52 -26.26 3.93 8.39
N PHE A 53 -24.95 4.11 8.30
CA PHE A 53 -24.34 5.44 8.42
C PHE A 53 -24.81 6.39 7.30
N ASP A 54 -25.01 5.91 6.07
CA ASP A 54 -25.55 6.73 4.97
C ASP A 54 -26.91 7.32 5.32
N ARG A 55 -27.81 6.52 5.92
CA ARG A 55 -29.11 7.01 6.39
C ARG A 55 -28.93 8.05 7.50
N ALA A 56 -28.03 7.81 8.44
CA ALA A 56 -27.75 8.73 9.54
C ALA A 56 -27.14 10.06 9.09
N THR A 57 -26.43 10.11 7.94
CA THR A 57 -25.89 11.38 7.39
C THR A 57 -26.96 12.36 6.95
N ARG A 58 -28.23 11.92 6.82
CA ARG A 58 -29.38 12.74 6.43
C ARG A 58 -30.05 13.42 7.64
N SER A 59 -29.47 13.31 8.83
CA SER A 59 -29.95 13.96 10.04
C SER A 59 -29.97 15.48 9.89
N ASP A 60 -31.02 16.11 10.46
CA ASP A 60 -31.09 17.56 10.61
C ASP A 60 -30.14 18.08 11.71
N ASP A 61 -29.58 17.19 12.56
CA ASP A 61 -28.52 17.51 13.52
C ASP A 61 -27.15 17.44 12.82
N PRO A 62 -26.47 18.58 12.59
CA PRO A 62 -25.17 18.61 11.91
C PRO A 62 -24.10 17.79 12.65
N ALA A 63 -24.14 17.71 13.98
CA ALA A 63 -23.18 16.99 14.78
C ALA A 63 -23.34 15.47 14.58
N LEU A 64 -24.58 14.98 14.53
CA LEU A 64 -24.88 13.58 14.24
C LEU A 64 -24.48 13.23 12.80
N ALA A 65 -24.80 14.08 11.82
CA ALA A 65 -24.43 13.89 10.42
C ALA A 65 -22.91 13.79 10.24
N VAL A 66 -22.12 14.61 10.95
CA VAL A 66 -20.65 14.54 10.94
C VAL A 66 -20.16 13.21 11.54
N ARG A 67 -20.69 12.78 12.68
CA ARG A 67 -20.31 11.51 13.31
C ARG A 67 -20.64 10.32 12.40
N ALA A 68 -21.82 10.33 11.78
CA ALA A 68 -22.24 9.29 10.83
C ALA A 68 -21.31 9.25 9.60
N ARG A 69 -20.94 10.40 9.06
CA ARG A 69 -20.03 10.52 7.93
C ARG A 69 -18.63 9.99 8.28
N LYS A 70 -18.12 10.29 9.47
CA LYS A 70 -16.87 9.70 9.98
C LYS A 70 -16.94 8.17 10.08
N GLY A 71 -18.05 7.64 10.59
CA GLY A 71 -18.30 6.18 10.63
C GLY A 71 -18.33 5.55 9.25
N LYS A 72 -19.01 6.18 8.28
CA LYS A 72 -19.09 5.73 6.88
C LYS A 72 -17.71 5.68 6.22
N VAL A 73 -16.86 6.72 6.41
CA VAL A 73 -15.48 6.73 5.90
C VAL A 73 -14.69 5.55 6.46
N ARG A 74 -14.73 5.33 7.79
CA ARG A 74 -14.02 4.22 8.42
C ARG A 74 -14.49 2.86 7.88
N ALA A 75 -15.80 2.65 7.75
CA ALA A 75 -16.36 1.41 7.23
C ALA A 75 -15.97 1.17 5.77
N ALA A 76 -15.99 2.20 4.93
CA ALA A 76 -15.60 2.12 3.52
C ALA A 76 -14.11 1.76 3.35
N LEU A 77 -13.23 2.33 4.18
CA LEU A 77 -11.80 1.99 4.19
C LEU A 77 -11.56 0.53 4.57
N ARG A 78 -12.39 -0.06 5.47
CA ARG A 78 -12.25 -1.47 5.88
C ARG A 78 -12.47 -2.49 4.76
N ILE A 79 -13.28 -2.14 3.77
CA ILE A 79 -13.63 -3.02 2.65
C ILE A 79 -13.12 -2.50 1.29
N ALA A 80 -12.17 -1.56 1.34
CA ALA A 80 -11.53 -0.96 0.17
C ALA A 80 -12.51 -0.31 -0.85
N GLU A 81 -13.62 0.24 -0.34
CA GLU A 81 -14.51 1.12 -1.10
C GLU A 81 -13.89 2.54 -1.14
N PHE A 82 -12.72 2.64 -1.77
CA PHE A 82 -11.87 3.85 -1.73
C PHE A 82 -12.56 5.09 -2.30
N GLY A 83 -13.38 4.92 -3.35
CA GLY A 83 -14.17 6.01 -3.93
C GLY A 83 -15.20 6.58 -2.95
N VAL A 84 -15.91 5.72 -2.23
CA VAL A 84 -16.88 6.11 -1.18
C VAL A 84 -16.16 6.83 -0.04
N ALA A 85 -15.05 6.25 0.45
CA ALA A 85 -14.26 6.87 1.51
C ALA A 85 -13.80 8.28 1.13
N ARG A 86 -13.29 8.46 -0.10
CA ARG A 86 -12.82 9.77 -0.59
C ARG A 86 -13.95 10.79 -0.70
N ALA A 87 -15.09 10.41 -1.25
CA ALA A 87 -16.23 11.32 -1.40
C ALA A 87 -16.72 11.84 -0.05
N GLU A 88 -16.92 10.95 0.93
CA GLU A 88 -17.39 11.30 2.25
C GLU A 88 -16.35 12.06 3.07
N ALA A 89 -15.06 11.70 2.97
CA ALA A 89 -14.00 12.41 3.65
C ALA A 89 -13.78 13.82 3.07
N THR A 90 -13.95 14.02 1.77
CA THR A 90 -13.96 15.35 1.15
C THR A 90 -15.09 16.21 1.72
N ALA A 91 -16.27 15.64 1.90
CA ALA A 91 -17.38 16.35 2.53
C ALA A 91 -17.09 16.72 4.00
N LEU A 92 -16.38 15.86 4.76
CA LEU A 92 -15.91 16.20 6.11
C LEU A 92 -14.91 17.36 6.11
N ARG A 93 -13.93 17.34 5.18
CA ARG A 93 -12.89 18.37 5.05
C ARG A 93 -13.46 19.75 4.72
N THR A 94 -14.52 19.81 3.92
CA THR A 94 -15.11 21.07 3.44
C THR A 94 -16.09 21.69 4.44
N GLN A 95 -16.41 21.03 5.55
CA GLN A 95 -17.30 21.59 6.57
C GLN A 95 -16.60 22.70 7.37
N PRO A 96 -17.32 23.78 7.72
CA PRO A 96 -16.79 24.81 8.59
C PRO A 96 -16.35 24.22 9.93
N GLY A 97 -15.10 24.48 10.34
CA GLY A 97 -14.57 23.99 11.62
C GLY A 97 -14.21 22.50 11.63
N ALA A 98 -13.91 21.90 10.49
CA ALA A 98 -13.43 20.52 10.42
C ALA A 98 -12.34 20.25 11.47
N ASP A 99 -12.56 19.26 12.35
CA ASP A 99 -11.64 18.91 13.43
C ASP A 99 -10.45 18.07 12.92
N ALA A 100 -9.45 17.85 13.78
CA ALA A 100 -8.25 17.09 13.43
C ALA A 100 -8.58 15.66 13.00
N GLU A 101 -9.63 15.05 13.56
CA GLU A 101 -10.08 13.71 13.15
C GLU A 101 -10.67 13.71 11.75
N SER A 102 -11.48 14.71 11.38
CA SER A 102 -12.01 14.87 10.02
C SER A 102 -10.90 15.06 8.99
N LEU A 103 -9.88 15.85 9.31
CA LEU A 103 -8.70 16.05 8.48
C LEU A 103 -7.87 14.77 8.35
N SER A 104 -7.71 14.02 9.44
CA SER A 104 -7.00 12.73 9.42
C SER A 104 -7.73 11.69 8.58
N LEU A 105 -9.06 11.59 8.70
CA LEU A 105 -9.89 10.70 7.87
C LEU A 105 -9.85 11.10 6.39
N PHE A 106 -9.75 12.41 6.09
CA PHE A 106 -9.52 12.86 4.73
C PHE A 106 -8.14 12.42 4.21
N GLY A 107 -7.09 12.54 5.04
CA GLY A 107 -5.77 11.98 4.74
C GLY A 107 -5.81 10.46 4.50
N ASP A 108 -6.53 9.70 5.35
CA ASP A 108 -6.67 8.26 5.19
C ASP A 108 -7.36 7.87 3.87
N ALA A 109 -8.39 8.61 3.48
CA ALA A 109 -9.10 8.37 2.24
C ALA A 109 -8.26 8.73 1.01
N LEU A 110 -7.47 9.80 1.08
CA LEU A 110 -6.50 10.17 0.03
C LEU A 110 -5.39 9.13 -0.08
N TRP A 111 -4.84 8.67 1.04
CA TRP A 111 -3.86 7.59 1.09
C TRP A 111 -4.39 6.31 0.44
N ALA A 112 -5.58 5.88 0.85
CA ALA A 112 -6.22 4.69 0.29
C ALA A 112 -6.54 4.83 -1.21
N PHE A 113 -6.73 6.05 -1.68
CA PHE A 113 -6.91 6.34 -3.11
C PHE A 113 -5.58 6.46 -3.88
N GLY A 114 -4.42 6.32 -3.20
CA GLY A 114 -3.08 6.43 -3.79
C GLY A 114 -2.61 7.87 -4.01
N LEU A 115 -3.21 8.85 -3.36
CA LEU A 115 -2.87 10.27 -3.44
C LEU A 115 -2.01 10.66 -2.22
N PHE A 116 -0.77 10.13 -2.18
CA PHE A 116 0.09 10.22 -1.00
C PHE A 116 0.52 11.64 -0.64
N ASP A 117 0.88 12.49 -1.63
CA ASP A 117 1.31 13.86 -1.34
C ASP A 117 0.15 14.72 -0.80
N GLU A 118 -1.06 14.45 -1.26
CA GLU A 118 -2.28 15.08 -0.76
C GLU A 118 -2.63 14.59 0.64
N ALA A 119 -2.43 13.30 0.90
CA ALA A 119 -2.61 12.70 2.22
C ALA A 119 -1.64 13.30 3.25
N ASP A 120 -0.35 13.45 2.87
CA ASP A 120 0.68 14.05 3.71
C ASP A 120 0.26 15.45 4.18
N ARG A 121 -0.20 16.30 3.25
CA ARG A 121 -0.68 17.64 3.58
C ARG A 121 -1.88 17.64 4.53
N ALA A 122 -2.80 16.69 4.33
CA ALA A 122 -3.97 16.57 5.21
C ALA A 122 -3.59 16.13 6.63
N TYR A 123 -2.65 15.18 6.77
CA TYR A 123 -2.14 14.76 8.06
C TYR A 123 -1.32 15.86 8.75
N GLU A 124 -0.52 16.60 8.00
CA GLU A 124 0.23 17.73 8.54
C GLU A 124 -0.71 18.81 9.10
N GLU A 125 -1.76 19.17 8.34
CA GLU A 125 -2.80 20.09 8.81
C GLU A 125 -3.50 19.57 10.08
N ALA A 126 -3.80 18.26 10.13
CA ALA A 126 -4.41 17.63 11.30
C ALA A 126 -3.49 17.71 12.54
N VAL A 127 -2.18 17.43 12.39
CA VAL A 127 -1.19 17.54 13.47
C VAL A 127 -1.02 18.99 13.94
N GLN A 128 -1.00 19.95 13.01
CA GLN A 128 -0.94 21.38 13.38
C GLN A 128 -2.18 21.82 14.18
N ARG A 129 -3.35 21.29 13.84
CA ARG A 129 -4.60 21.60 14.56
C ARG A 129 -4.66 20.99 15.95
N GLU A 130 -4.20 19.74 16.09
CA GLU A 130 -4.22 18.99 17.35
C GLU A 130 -3.01 18.04 17.41
N PRO A 131 -1.86 18.50 17.93
CA PRO A 131 -0.63 17.70 17.98
C PRO A 131 -0.76 16.39 18.77
N GLY A 132 -1.67 16.31 19.73
CA GLY A 132 -1.96 15.12 20.54
C GLY A 132 -2.96 14.14 19.89
N SER A 133 -3.52 14.48 18.73
CA SER A 133 -4.48 13.60 18.05
C SER A 133 -3.80 12.30 17.59
N SER A 134 -4.28 11.18 18.16
CA SER A 134 -3.77 9.85 17.82
C SER A 134 -3.86 9.55 16.32
N ARG A 135 -5.00 9.88 15.68
CA ARG A 135 -5.19 9.61 14.25
C ARG A 135 -4.31 10.49 13.37
N ALA A 136 -4.05 11.74 13.76
CA ALA A 136 -3.13 12.62 13.07
C ALA A 136 -1.69 12.11 13.16
N GLN A 137 -1.25 11.69 14.35
CA GLN A 137 0.09 11.09 14.54
C GLN A 137 0.25 9.76 13.80
N PHE A 138 -0.80 8.93 13.74
CA PHE A 138 -0.82 7.72 12.92
C PHE A 138 -0.61 8.04 11.43
N GLY A 139 -1.33 9.03 10.89
CA GLY A 139 -1.17 9.47 9.51
C GLY A 139 0.24 9.99 9.24
N ARG A 140 0.79 10.82 10.14
CA ARG A 140 2.18 11.29 10.07
C ARG A 140 3.18 10.14 10.08
N ALA A 141 2.99 9.14 10.94
CA ALA A 141 3.86 7.95 10.98
C ALA A 141 3.85 7.21 9.62
N ARG A 142 2.69 7.03 8.99
CA ARG A 142 2.57 6.43 7.65
C ARG A 142 3.32 7.22 6.58
N THR A 143 3.20 8.55 6.60
CA THR A 143 3.94 9.45 5.70
C THR A 143 5.44 9.29 5.88
N LEU A 144 5.93 9.38 7.11
CA LEU A 144 7.36 9.23 7.42
C LEU A 144 7.89 7.85 7.01
N ALA A 145 7.12 6.79 7.26
CA ALA A 145 7.45 5.43 6.84
C ALA A 145 7.58 5.31 5.31
N ALA A 146 6.66 5.94 4.57
CA ALA A 146 6.72 5.94 3.11
C ALA A 146 7.88 6.79 2.54
N LEU A 147 8.35 7.77 3.29
CA LEU A 147 9.57 8.54 2.99
C LEU A 147 10.86 7.82 3.44
N ASN A 148 10.76 6.58 3.90
CA ASN A 148 11.84 5.78 4.47
C ASN A 148 12.50 6.39 5.73
N ARG A 149 11.83 7.32 6.42
CA ARG A 149 12.24 7.92 7.69
C ARG A 149 11.71 7.07 8.85
N VAL A 150 12.21 5.82 8.94
CA VAL A 150 11.56 4.75 9.73
C VAL A 150 11.64 5.02 11.23
N ASP A 151 12.76 5.55 11.74
CA ASP A 151 12.89 5.88 13.17
C ASP A 151 11.91 7.00 13.58
N GLU A 152 11.81 8.07 12.78
CA GLU A 152 10.85 9.14 13.04
C GLU A 152 9.39 8.68 12.90
N ALA A 153 9.14 7.75 11.97
CA ALA A 153 7.83 7.11 11.82
C ALA A 153 7.47 6.31 13.08
N LEU A 154 8.42 5.58 13.64
CA LEU A 154 8.24 4.82 14.88
C LEU A 154 7.92 5.73 16.05
N ASP A 155 8.63 6.85 16.22
CA ASP A 155 8.39 7.82 17.28
C ASP A 155 6.94 8.40 17.19
N ALA A 156 6.50 8.76 15.97
CA ALA A 156 5.14 9.23 15.74
C ALA A 156 4.09 8.13 16.01
N ALA A 157 4.35 6.88 15.58
CA ALA A 157 3.47 5.75 15.82
C ALA A 157 3.36 5.40 17.32
N LEU A 158 4.45 5.46 18.07
CA LEU A 158 4.45 5.26 19.51
C LEU A 158 3.69 6.38 20.24
N THR A 159 3.81 7.64 19.77
CA THR A 159 3.00 8.76 20.26
C THR A 159 1.51 8.50 20.02
N ALA A 160 1.15 8.04 18.82
CA ALA A 160 -0.24 7.67 18.50
C ALA A 160 -0.74 6.52 19.40
N SER A 161 0.09 5.50 19.63
CA SER A 161 -0.23 4.35 20.49
C SER A 161 -0.46 4.74 21.94
N ALA A 162 0.36 5.66 22.46
CA ALA A 162 0.18 6.18 23.82
C ALA A 162 -1.15 6.95 24.00
N ALA A 163 -1.57 7.72 22.97
CA ALA A 163 -2.83 8.44 22.97
C ALA A 163 -4.04 7.54 22.75
N SER A 164 -3.91 6.44 22.00
CA SER A 164 -4.99 5.48 21.71
C SER A 164 -4.51 4.03 21.80
N PRO A 165 -4.26 3.51 23.02
CA PRO A 165 -3.66 2.18 23.20
C PRO A 165 -4.57 1.01 22.79
N ARG A 166 -5.84 1.27 22.48
CA ARG A 166 -6.80 0.27 21.98
C ARG A 166 -7.04 0.33 20.47
N ASP A 167 -6.30 1.14 19.72
CA ASP A 167 -6.38 1.17 18.27
C ASP A 167 -5.46 0.11 17.67
N GLY A 168 -6.03 -0.99 17.17
CA GLY A 168 -5.26 -2.08 16.58
C GLY A 168 -4.47 -1.66 15.33
N GLU A 169 -4.96 -0.70 14.53
CA GLU A 169 -4.22 -0.25 13.33
C GLU A 169 -2.89 0.40 13.69
N ILE A 170 -2.84 1.11 14.81
CA ILE A 170 -1.60 1.71 15.30
C ILE A 170 -0.61 0.63 15.70
N HIS A 171 -1.06 -0.41 16.42
CA HIS A 171 -0.19 -1.53 16.80
C HIS A 171 0.32 -2.32 15.58
N ALA A 172 -0.50 -2.48 14.55
CA ALA A 172 -0.06 -3.08 13.29
C ALA A 172 1.04 -2.25 12.61
N LEU A 173 0.89 -0.92 12.57
CA LEU A 173 1.92 -0.01 12.03
C LEU A 173 3.21 -0.05 12.87
N VAL A 174 3.10 -0.07 14.20
CA VAL A 174 4.27 -0.21 15.09
C VAL A 174 5.00 -1.52 14.83
N GLY A 175 4.26 -2.61 14.60
CA GLY A 175 4.83 -3.91 14.22
C GLY A 175 5.60 -3.83 12.90
N ASP A 176 5.01 -3.27 11.86
CA ASP A 176 5.64 -3.07 10.54
C ASP A 176 6.93 -2.22 10.65
N LEU A 177 6.90 -1.14 11.45
CA LEU A 177 8.06 -0.28 11.64
C LEU A 177 9.20 -0.98 12.39
N TYR A 178 8.90 -1.75 13.42
CA TYR A 178 9.90 -2.56 14.10
C TYR A 178 10.48 -3.65 13.20
N GLU A 179 9.67 -4.28 12.35
CA GLU A 179 10.11 -5.27 11.37
C GLU A 179 11.08 -4.65 10.35
N ARG A 180 10.77 -3.47 9.82
CA ARG A 180 11.65 -2.71 8.92
C ARG A 180 12.98 -2.29 9.57
N LEU A 181 13.00 -2.14 10.89
CA LEU A 181 14.22 -1.89 11.69
C LEU A 181 14.92 -3.18 12.12
N TYR A 182 14.46 -4.35 11.67
CA TYR A 182 14.95 -5.67 12.06
C TYR A 182 14.86 -5.94 13.58
N ARG A 183 13.96 -5.26 14.29
CA ARG A 183 13.66 -5.41 15.70
C ARG A 183 12.52 -6.42 15.90
N TYR A 184 12.77 -7.68 15.53
CA TYR A 184 11.73 -8.70 15.33
C TYR A 184 10.99 -9.06 16.63
N ASP A 185 11.66 -9.08 17.79
CA ASP A 185 10.99 -9.33 19.07
C ASP A 185 9.96 -8.23 19.40
N GLN A 186 10.30 -6.96 19.11
CA GLN A 186 9.41 -5.83 19.32
C GLN A 186 8.27 -5.82 18.30
N ALA A 187 8.55 -6.23 17.07
CA ALA A 187 7.53 -6.39 16.04
C ALA A 187 6.50 -7.48 16.40
N ALA A 188 6.97 -8.65 16.87
CA ALA A 188 6.12 -9.75 17.33
C ALA A 188 5.20 -9.32 18.49
N ASN A 189 5.73 -8.57 19.47
CA ASN A 189 4.95 -8.03 20.58
C ASN A 189 3.87 -7.03 20.11
N ALA A 190 4.20 -6.16 19.14
CA ALA A 190 3.24 -5.20 18.58
C ALA A 190 2.12 -5.91 17.78
N TYR A 191 2.46 -6.90 16.96
CA TYR A 191 1.45 -7.72 16.25
C TYR A 191 0.61 -8.56 17.21
N THR A 192 1.17 -9.04 18.31
CA THR A 192 0.38 -9.74 19.37
C THR A 192 -0.63 -8.78 20.00
N SER A 193 -0.25 -7.53 20.26
CA SER A 193 -1.16 -6.49 20.72
C SER A 193 -2.26 -6.21 19.69
N TYR A 194 -1.92 -6.12 18.39
CA TYR A 194 -2.87 -6.00 17.30
C TYR A 194 -3.88 -7.15 17.29
N ILE A 195 -3.43 -8.41 17.37
CA ILE A 195 -4.30 -9.60 17.40
C ILE A 195 -5.31 -9.51 18.55
N ASN A 196 -4.85 -9.10 19.73
CA ASN A 196 -5.70 -9.02 20.92
C ASN A 196 -6.79 -7.94 20.83
N LEU A 197 -6.60 -6.94 19.99
CA LEU A 197 -7.54 -5.83 19.76
C LEU A 197 -8.49 -6.08 18.57
N LEU A 198 -8.25 -7.12 17.77
CA LEU A 198 -9.13 -7.44 16.64
C LEU A 198 -10.47 -8.02 17.11
N PRO A 199 -11.59 -7.54 16.54
CA PRO A 199 -12.87 -8.21 16.74
C PRO A 199 -12.85 -9.62 16.12
N ASN A 200 -13.55 -10.57 16.74
CA ASN A 200 -13.65 -11.95 16.25
C ASN A 200 -12.29 -12.58 15.92
N LYS A 201 -11.25 -12.30 16.73
CA LYS A 201 -9.85 -12.68 16.48
C LYS A 201 -9.64 -14.14 16.11
N ASP A 202 -10.46 -15.05 16.61
CA ASP A 202 -10.33 -16.48 16.34
C ASP A 202 -10.78 -16.90 14.93
N ARG A 203 -11.57 -16.06 14.25
CA ARG A 203 -12.10 -16.27 12.90
C ARG A 203 -11.66 -15.21 11.89
N SER A 204 -10.92 -14.22 12.33
CA SER A 204 -10.46 -13.10 11.49
C SER A 204 -9.27 -13.52 10.62
N GLU A 205 -9.36 -13.30 9.31
CA GLU A 205 -8.22 -13.48 8.38
C GLU A 205 -7.05 -12.56 8.73
N LYS A 206 -7.34 -11.35 9.20
CA LYS A 206 -6.31 -10.41 9.67
C LYS A 206 -5.56 -10.95 10.89
N ALA A 207 -6.28 -11.59 11.82
CA ALA A 207 -5.66 -12.22 12.99
C ALA A 207 -4.89 -13.48 12.58
N ALA A 208 -5.35 -14.24 11.61
CA ALA A 208 -4.62 -15.39 11.09
C ALA A 208 -3.32 -14.97 10.42
N TRP A 209 -3.36 -13.92 9.61
CA TRP A 209 -2.15 -13.32 9.02
C TRP A 209 -1.19 -12.82 10.10
N ALA A 210 -1.66 -12.06 11.08
CA ALA A 210 -0.81 -11.51 12.12
C ALA A 210 -0.19 -12.62 13.01
N ARG A 211 -0.92 -13.70 13.31
CA ARG A 211 -0.34 -14.88 14.00
C ARG A 211 0.77 -15.53 13.19
N ALA A 212 0.56 -15.69 11.88
CA ALA A 212 1.60 -16.21 10.99
C ALA A 212 2.82 -15.30 10.98
N GLN A 213 2.62 -13.98 10.99
CA GLN A 213 3.72 -13.02 11.07
C GLN A 213 4.47 -13.11 12.40
N VAL A 214 3.76 -13.23 13.53
CA VAL A 214 4.40 -13.45 14.85
C VAL A 214 5.24 -14.73 14.85
N GLU A 215 4.67 -15.87 14.41
CA GLU A 215 5.38 -17.15 14.31
C GLU A 215 6.65 -17.03 13.45
N PHE A 216 6.57 -16.30 12.35
CA PHE A 216 7.72 -16.07 11.49
C PHE A 216 8.79 -15.23 12.17
N LEU A 217 8.45 -14.12 12.82
CA LEU A 217 9.37 -13.23 13.52
C LEU A 217 10.04 -13.97 14.70
N GLU A 218 9.30 -14.74 15.48
CA GLU A 218 9.82 -15.57 16.57
C GLU A 218 10.80 -16.64 16.08
N SER A 219 10.71 -17.08 14.83
CA SER A 219 11.67 -18.02 14.24
C SER A 219 13.10 -17.47 14.11
N PHE A 220 13.28 -16.15 14.31
CA PHE A 220 14.58 -15.49 14.36
C PHE A 220 15.14 -15.32 15.79
N GLU A 221 14.49 -15.91 16.80
CA GLU A 221 15.00 -15.83 18.18
C GLU A 221 16.47 -16.26 18.25
N GLY A 222 17.28 -15.43 18.89
CA GLY A 222 18.72 -15.66 19.08
C GLY A 222 19.61 -15.39 17.86
N VAL A 223 19.06 -14.88 16.74
CA VAL A 223 19.83 -14.49 15.55
C VAL A 223 19.44 -13.11 15.05
N THR A 224 20.39 -12.38 14.46
CA THR A 224 20.13 -11.07 13.85
C THR A 224 19.59 -11.26 12.44
N PRO A 225 18.38 -10.74 12.11
CA PRO A 225 17.87 -10.77 10.74
C PRO A 225 18.74 -9.92 9.81
N VAL A 226 18.86 -10.33 8.55
CA VAL A 226 19.59 -9.62 7.49
C VAL A 226 20.98 -9.16 7.96
N GLU A 227 21.68 -10.07 8.63
CA GLU A 227 22.99 -9.81 9.22
C GLU A 227 24.07 -9.74 8.14
N MET A 228 24.87 -8.69 8.14
CA MET A 228 26.04 -8.47 7.28
C MET A 228 27.25 -8.13 8.12
N ASP A 229 28.44 -8.44 7.64
CA ASP A 229 29.66 -7.97 8.29
C ASP A 229 29.71 -6.43 8.29
N PRO A 230 30.19 -5.80 9.40
CA PRO A 230 30.23 -4.33 9.48
C PRO A 230 30.99 -3.66 8.33
N ALA A 231 32.05 -4.29 7.81
CA ALA A 231 32.77 -3.79 6.65
C ALA A 231 31.91 -3.80 5.38
N ASP A 232 31.11 -4.83 5.17
CA ASP A 232 30.23 -4.96 3.99
C ASP A 232 29.08 -3.96 4.02
N GLN A 233 28.64 -3.52 5.21
CA GLN A 233 27.55 -2.56 5.34
C GLN A 233 27.87 -1.18 4.75
N GLU A 234 29.13 -0.78 4.75
CA GLU A 234 29.59 0.52 4.22
C GLU A 234 30.12 0.43 2.78
N MET A 235 30.22 -0.79 2.23
CA MET A 235 30.75 -1.04 0.90
C MET A 235 29.67 -1.03 -0.18
N LEU A 236 30.13 -0.77 -1.40
CA LEU A 236 29.33 -0.99 -2.61
C LEU A 236 29.72 -2.35 -3.21
N HIS A 237 28.73 -3.18 -3.44
CA HIS A 237 28.88 -4.50 -4.03
C HIS A 237 28.43 -4.47 -5.48
N THR A 238 29.39 -4.62 -6.42
CA THR A 238 29.08 -4.62 -7.86
C THR A 238 29.19 -6.01 -8.41
N LEU A 239 28.18 -6.43 -9.16
CA LEU A 239 28.09 -7.73 -9.79
C LEU A 239 27.57 -7.62 -11.23
N PRO A 240 28.07 -8.46 -12.16
CA PRO A 240 27.59 -8.47 -13.52
C PRO A 240 26.19 -9.10 -13.60
N PHE A 241 25.37 -8.61 -14.53
CA PHE A 241 24.10 -9.25 -14.86
C PHE A 241 24.00 -9.60 -16.35
N ARG A 242 23.03 -10.45 -16.67
CA ARG A 242 22.65 -10.78 -18.05
C ARG A 242 21.22 -10.29 -18.28
N LEU A 243 20.95 -9.78 -19.48
CA LEU A 243 19.59 -9.52 -19.93
C LEU A 243 19.05 -10.76 -20.66
N VAL A 244 17.95 -11.31 -20.15
CA VAL A 244 17.26 -12.45 -20.75
C VAL A 244 15.79 -12.12 -20.87
N LYS A 245 15.29 -11.89 -22.08
CA LYS A 245 13.90 -11.46 -22.34
C LYS A 245 13.51 -10.26 -21.47
N ASP A 246 14.31 -9.22 -21.53
CA ASP A 246 14.12 -7.97 -20.77
C ASP A 246 14.12 -8.14 -19.23
N LYS A 247 14.65 -9.27 -18.72
CA LYS A 247 14.86 -9.48 -17.28
C LYS A 247 16.33 -9.39 -16.95
N ILE A 248 16.63 -8.70 -15.86
CA ILE A 248 17.97 -8.62 -15.28
C ILE A 248 18.21 -9.88 -14.46
N ILE A 249 19.18 -10.68 -14.88
CA ILE A 249 19.53 -11.94 -14.23
C ILE A 249 20.93 -11.83 -13.61
N VAL A 250 21.00 -12.03 -12.30
CA VAL A 250 22.23 -12.10 -11.53
C VAL A 250 22.44 -13.50 -10.96
N GLN A 251 23.68 -13.85 -10.71
CA GLN A 251 23.99 -15.12 -10.04
C GLN A 251 24.17 -14.92 -8.54
N GLY A 252 23.51 -15.77 -7.74
CA GLY A 252 23.63 -15.81 -6.31
C GLY A 252 23.76 -17.23 -5.76
N ARG A 253 24.13 -17.36 -4.50
CA ARG A 253 24.20 -18.66 -3.80
C ARG A 253 23.28 -18.64 -2.60
N VAL A 254 22.49 -19.69 -2.45
CA VAL A 254 21.61 -19.91 -1.29
C VAL A 254 22.32 -20.89 -0.35
N ASN A 255 22.52 -20.49 0.91
CA ASN A 255 23.16 -21.32 1.93
C ASN A 255 24.55 -21.88 1.51
N GLY A 256 25.33 -21.09 0.75
CA GLY A 256 26.65 -21.49 0.26
C GLY A 256 26.65 -22.55 -0.85
N SER A 257 25.50 -22.86 -1.42
CA SER A 257 25.34 -23.90 -2.45
C SER A 257 25.85 -23.46 -3.84
N ARG A 258 25.61 -24.29 -4.87
CA ARG A 258 25.89 -23.91 -6.26
C ARG A 258 25.15 -22.65 -6.66
N PRO A 259 25.72 -21.81 -7.55
CA PRO A 259 25.04 -20.61 -8.03
C PRO A 259 23.71 -20.94 -8.70
N VAL A 260 22.73 -20.07 -8.48
CA VAL A 260 21.42 -20.05 -9.13
C VAL A 260 21.16 -18.68 -9.71
N ASP A 261 20.34 -18.64 -10.76
CA ASP A 261 19.94 -17.39 -11.42
C ASP A 261 18.81 -16.72 -10.64
N PHE A 262 19.02 -15.47 -10.25
CA PHE A 262 18.01 -14.60 -9.63
C PHE A 262 17.56 -13.52 -10.61
N ILE A 263 16.27 -13.33 -10.72
CA ILE A 263 15.69 -12.17 -11.39
C ILE A 263 15.76 -11.00 -10.39
N LEU A 264 16.31 -9.87 -10.80
CA LEU A 264 16.16 -8.61 -10.07
C LEU A 264 14.71 -8.13 -10.21
N ASP A 265 13.97 -8.08 -9.09
CA ASP A 265 12.53 -7.87 -9.08
C ASP A 265 12.12 -6.91 -7.95
N THR A 266 12.09 -5.61 -8.25
CA THR A 266 11.67 -4.58 -7.29
C THR A 266 10.14 -4.48 -7.12
N GLY A 267 9.39 -5.21 -7.94
CA GLY A 267 7.95 -5.44 -7.76
C GLY A 267 7.63 -6.55 -6.75
N SER A 268 8.67 -7.17 -6.16
CA SER A 268 8.52 -8.15 -5.09
C SER A 268 8.88 -7.55 -3.73
N GLU A 269 8.04 -7.79 -2.73
CA GLU A 269 8.24 -7.30 -1.35
C GLU A 269 9.36 -8.04 -0.61
N GLU A 270 9.71 -9.25 -1.06
CA GLU A 270 10.70 -10.14 -0.45
C GLU A 270 11.53 -10.85 -1.51
N THR A 271 12.68 -11.39 -1.08
CA THR A 271 13.41 -12.39 -1.87
C THR A 271 12.58 -13.66 -2.00
N VAL A 272 12.48 -14.21 -3.21
CA VAL A 272 11.64 -15.38 -3.50
C VAL A 272 12.51 -16.50 -4.03
N ILE A 273 12.36 -17.70 -3.47
CA ILE A 273 13.03 -18.92 -3.95
C ILE A 273 12.02 -19.94 -4.49
N SER A 274 12.46 -20.76 -5.43
CA SER A 274 11.64 -21.85 -5.95
C SER A 274 11.49 -22.98 -4.93
N GLY A 275 10.40 -23.75 -5.03
CA GLY A 275 10.22 -24.95 -4.20
C GLY A 275 11.30 -26.02 -4.48
N GLU A 276 11.95 -26.01 -5.66
CA GLU A 276 13.07 -26.88 -5.98
C GLU A 276 14.31 -26.50 -5.16
N THR A 277 14.69 -25.21 -5.17
CA THR A 277 15.80 -24.68 -4.36
C THR A 277 15.52 -24.90 -2.87
N ALA A 278 14.31 -24.63 -2.39
CA ALA A 278 13.96 -24.88 -1.00
C ALA A 278 14.17 -26.35 -0.60
N ARG A 279 13.72 -27.30 -1.40
CA ARG A 279 13.94 -28.74 -1.14
C ARG A 279 15.42 -29.13 -1.20
N ARG A 280 16.15 -28.67 -2.21
CA ARG A 280 17.58 -28.97 -2.39
C ARG A 280 18.40 -28.48 -1.21
N GLU A 281 18.12 -27.25 -0.74
CA GLU A 281 18.86 -26.62 0.37
C GLU A 281 18.25 -26.96 1.75
N ARG A 282 17.23 -27.83 1.80
CA ARG A 282 16.54 -28.26 3.02
C ARG A 282 15.97 -27.07 3.83
N ILE A 283 15.51 -26.03 3.11
CA ILE A 283 14.86 -24.87 3.71
C ILE A 283 13.43 -25.28 4.08
N ARG A 284 13.11 -25.17 5.35
CA ARG A 284 11.79 -25.51 5.88
C ARG A 284 10.98 -24.22 6.00
N PRO A 285 9.78 -24.17 5.41
CA PRO A 285 8.85 -23.09 5.70
C PRO A 285 8.50 -23.05 7.18
N VAL A 286 8.35 -21.84 7.70
CA VAL A 286 7.88 -21.58 9.07
C VAL A 286 6.36 -21.49 9.05
N THR A 287 5.82 -20.64 8.18
CA THR A 287 4.40 -20.34 8.10
C THR A 287 4.01 -19.89 6.70
N TYR A 288 2.81 -19.32 6.54
CA TYR A 288 2.27 -18.85 5.27
C TYR A 288 1.89 -17.38 5.34
N THR A 289 2.06 -16.66 4.24
CA THR A 289 1.57 -15.29 4.05
C THR A 289 0.73 -15.17 2.79
N LEU A 290 0.01 -14.05 2.66
CA LEU A 290 -0.73 -13.73 1.45
C LEU A 290 0.14 -12.96 0.48
N SER A 291 -0.01 -13.25 -0.81
CA SER A 291 0.61 -12.54 -1.91
C SER A 291 -0.43 -12.25 -2.99
N ALA A 292 -0.27 -11.16 -3.68
CA ALA A 292 -1.07 -10.77 -4.82
C ALA A 292 -0.19 -10.27 -5.96
N GLY A 293 -0.60 -10.56 -7.18
CA GLY A 293 0.08 -10.09 -8.38
C GLY A 293 -0.90 -9.93 -9.53
N VAL A 294 -0.41 -9.56 -10.69
CA VAL A 294 -1.22 -9.47 -11.92
C VAL A 294 -1.73 -10.85 -12.29
N GLY A 295 -3.05 -10.98 -12.53
CA GLY A 295 -3.73 -12.21 -12.97
C GLY A 295 -5.04 -12.50 -12.24
N GLU A 296 -5.78 -13.49 -12.73
CA GLU A 296 -7.13 -13.82 -12.27
C GLU A 296 -7.19 -14.53 -10.90
N VAL A 297 -6.07 -15.13 -10.44
CA VAL A 297 -6.08 -15.95 -9.22
C VAL A 297 -6.28 -15.11 -7.94
N GLY A 298 -6.11 -13.80 -8.03
CA GLY A 298 -6.29 -12.91 -6.87
C GLY A 298 -5.24 -13.14 -5.78
N LEU A 299 -5.68 -13.28 -4.52
CA LEU A 299 -4.80 -13.56 -3.39
C LEU A 299 -4.31 -15.01 -3.40
N ARG A 300 -3.03 -15.21 -3.14
CA ARG A 300 -2.36 -16.51 -3.07
C ARG A 300 -1.62 -16.66 -1.76
N GLY A 301 -1.59 -17.87 -1.21
CA GLY A 301 -0.70 -18.19 -0.11
C GLY A 301 0.72 -18.47 -0.62
N LEU A 302 1.72 -17.86 0.00
CA LEU A 302 3.14 -18.21 -0.14
C LEU A 302 3.68 -18.69 1.20
N GLN A 303 4.77 -19.44 1.16
CA GLN A 303 5.40 -19.94 2.39
C GLN A 303 6.51 -18.97 2.81
N LEU A 304 6.49 -18.56 4.07
CA LEU A 304 7.57 -17.79 4.70
C LEU A 304 8.64 -18.74 5.21
N ALA A 305 9.89 -18.45 4.93
CA ALA A 305 11.05 -19.23 5.37
C ALA A 305 12.25 -18.32 5.66
N ARG A 306 13.30 -18.88 6.23
CA ARG A 306 14.57 -18.21 6.50
C ARG A 306 15.72 -18.94 5.79
N LEU A 307 16.55 -18.20 5.05
CA LEU A 307 17.85 -18.69 4.58
C LEU A 307 18.90 -18.50 5.67
N LYS A 308 19.86 -19.40 5.72
CA LYS A 308 21.08 -19.21 6.53
C LYS A 308 21.96 -18.13 5.93
N SER A 309 22.13 -18.15 4.59
CA SER A 309 22.86 -17.11 3.85
C SER A 309 22.31 -16.92 2.44
N LEU A 310 22.50 -15.69 1.92
CA LEU A 310 22.37 -15.33 0.51
C LEU A 310 23.66 -14.60 0.11
N ASP A 311 24.37 -15.13 -0.87
CA ASP A 311 25.60 -14.54 -1.38
C ASP A 311 25.37 -14.01 -2.80
N LEU A 312 25.64 -12.72 -3.03
CA LEU A 312 25.48 -12.00 -4.30
C LEU A 312 26.81 -11.30 -4.65
N GLY A 313 27.64 -11.93 -5.47
CA GLY A 313 29.00 -11.45 -5.73
C GLY A 313 29.82 -11.41 -4.44
N THR A 314 30.27 -10.23 -4.00
CA THR A 314 30.99 -10.01 -2.73
C THR A 314 30.06 -9.77 -1.55
N LEU A 315 28.77 -9.49 -1.79
CA LEU A 315 27.80 -9.27 -0.72
C LEU A 315 27.36 -10.59 -0.10
N GLN A 316 27.54 -10.71 1.22
CA GLN A 316 27.09 -11.86 2.02
C GLN A 316 26.12 -11.44 3.09
N ILE A 317 24.92 -12.02 3.06
CA ILE A 317 23.85 -11.72 4.01
C ILE A 317 23.44 -13.01 4.72
N ARG A 318 23.37 -12.97 6.05
CA ARG A 318 22.91 -14.09 6.88
C ARG A 318 21.47 -13.87 7.38
N ASN A 319 20.81 -14.96 7.72
CA ASN A 319 19.46 -14.96 8.30
C ASN A 319 18.45 -14.16 7.46
N VAL A 320 18.34 -14.48 6.17
CA VAL A 320 17.52 -13.73 5.21
C VAL A 320 16.07 -14.23 5.21
N PRO A 321 15.07 -13.35 5.46
CA PRO A 321 13.67 -13.70 5.23
C PRO A 321 13.42 -13.94 3.75
N VAL A 322 12.62 -14.97 3.44
CA VAL A 322 12.30 -15.32 2.04
C VAL A 322 10.91 -15.89 1.91
N LEU A 323 10.36 -15.73 0.71
CA LEU A 323 9.16 -16.44 0.26
C LEU A 323 9.55 -17.68 -0.54
N VAL A 324 8.88 -18.79 -0.28
CA VAL A 324 9.01 -20.00 -1.07
C VAL A 324 7.80 -20.14 -1.98
N LYS A 325 8.04 -20.27 -3.29
CA LYS A 325 6.98 -20.46 -4.30
C LYS A 325 6.24 -21.76 -4.07
N ASN A 326 4.94 -21.69 -4.07
CA ASN A 326 4.09 -22.90 -4.13
C ASN A 326 4.29 -23.64 -5.46
N PRO A 327 4.00 -24.96 -5.50
CA PRO A 327 3.97 -25.70 -6.76
C PRO A 327 3.10 -24.98 -7.79
N ALA A 328 3.53 -25.05 -9.07
CA ALA A 328 2.77 -24.45 -10.17
C ALA A 328 1.33 -25.00 -10.21
N LEU A 329 0.37 -24.10 -10.39
CA LEU A 329 -1.02 -24.50 -10.62
C LEU A 329 -1.14 -25.25 -11.96
N ARG A 330 -2.03 -26.23 -12.07
CA ARG A 330 -2.29 -26.95 -13.32
C ARG A 330 -2.71 -25.96 -14.43
N GLY A 331 -2.08 -26.06 -15.60
CA GLY A 331 -2.37 -25.21 -16.76
C GLY A 331 -1.72 -23.82 -16.71
N VAL A 332 -0.92 -23.54 -15.70
CA VAL A 332 -0.15 -22.32 -15.54
C VAL A 332 1.30 -22.59 -15.94
N PRO A 333 1.90 -21.84 -16.89
CA PRO A 333 3.31 -22.01 -17.22
C PRO A 333 4.17 -21.89 -15.96
N LYS A 334 5.12 -22.79 -15.81
CA LYS A 334 6.06 -22.71 -14.71
C LYS A 334 6.97 -21.52 -14.93
N ARG A 335 6.81 -20.47 -14.14
CA ARG A 335 7.86 -19.49 -13.90
C ARG A 335 8.73 -20.03 -12.77
N GLU A 336 9.67 -20.87 -13.11
CA GLU A 336 10.69 -21.36 -12.20
C GLU A 336 11.87 -20.40 -12.27
N GLY A 337 12.12 -19.71 -11.20
CA GLY A 337 13.24 -18.79 -11.03
C GLY A 337 13.16 -18.17 -9.65
N GLU A 338 14.31 -17.96 -9.10
CA GLU A 338 14.48 -17.15 -7.91
C GLU A 338 14.35 -15.67 -8.29
N SER A 339 13.90 -14.84 -7.39
CA SER A 339 13.93 -13.39 -7.55
C SER A 339 14.37 -12.72 -6.26
N PHE A 340 14.99 -11.56 -6.36
CA PHE A 340 15.36 -10.78 -5.21
C PHE A 340 15.17 -9.29 -5.48
N SER A 341 14.90 -8.56 -4.40
CA SER A 341 14.90 -7.11 -4.38
C SER A 341 15.91 -6.63 -3.34
N PRO A 342 16.95 -5.88 -3.71
CA PRO A 342 17.85 -5.28 -2.72
C PRO A 342 17.09 -4.42 -1.70
N MET A 343 16.00 -3.81 -2.10
CA MET A 343 15.20 -2.91 -1.26
C MET A 343 14.47 -3.65 -0.14
N SER A 344 14.07 -4.91 -0.35
CA SER A 344 13.51 -5.75 0.72
C SER A 344 14.56 -6.12 1.79
N LEU A 345 15.83 -5.96 1.45
CA LEU A 345 16.98 -6.16 2.35
C LEU A 345 17.52 -4.83 2.92
N GLY A 346 16.76 -3.75 2.79
CA GLY A 346 17.14 -2.42 3.29
C GLY A 346 18.30 -1.77 2.52
N MET A 347 18.50 -2.15 1.26
CA MET A 347 19.62 -1.65 0.44
C MET A 347 19.15 -0.89 -0.80
N SER A 348 19.89 0.16 -1.12
CA SER A 348 19.80 0.91 -2.36
C SER A 348 20.50 0.16 -3.48
N MET A 349 20.15 0.48 -4.73
CA MET A 349 20.79 -0.15 -5.90
C MET A 349 20.99 0.82 -7.06
N MET A 350 21.99 0.53 -7.89
CA MET A 350 22.23 1.18 -9.18
C MET A 350 22.33 0.12 -10.28
N ILE A 351 21.58 0.29 -11.35
CA ILE A 351 21.56 -0.57 -12.53
C ILE A 351 22.18 0.18 -13.69
N ASP A 352 23.32 -0.30 -14.18
CA ASP A 352 23.98 0.18 -15.38
C ASP A 352 23.68 -0.79 -16.52
N TYR A 353 22.68 -0.43 -17.35
CA TYR A 353 22.26 -1.26 -18.47
C TYR A 353 23.28 -1.32 -19.59
N GLU A 354 24.11 -0.28 -19.77
CA GLU A 354 25.12 -0.22 -20.81
C GLU A 354 26.28 -1.18 -20.50
N ASN A 355 26.75 -1.18 -19.24
CA ASN A 355 27.87 -2.04 -18.81
C ASN A 355 27.41 -3.36 -18.21
N HIS A 356 26.10 -3.59 -18.11
CA HIS A 356 25.50 -4.78 -17.48
C HIS A 356 26.00 -5.01 -16.04
N LEU A 357 25.99 -3.95 -15.22
CA LEU A 357 26.45 -3.97 -13.84
C LEU A 357 25.31 -3.58 -12.88
N LEU A 358 25.15 -4.38 -11.84
CA LEU A 358 24.29 -4.06 -10.69
C LEU A 358 25.17 -3.73 -9.50
N THR A 359 25.01 -2.54 -8.94
CA THR A 359 25.69 -2.12 -7.72
C THR A 359 24.67 -2.01 -6.58
N ILE A 360 24.96 -2.61 -5.44
CA ILE A 360 24.11 -2.67 -4.26
C ILE A 360 24.87 -2.11 -3.05
N GLY A 361 24.20 -1.33 -2.22
CA GLY A 361 24.75 -0.80 -0.97
C GLY A 361 23.73 -0.03 -0.16
N ARG A 362 24.01 0.23 1.11
CA ARG A 362 23.11 1.04 1.97
C ARG A 362 23.05 2.50 1.51
N LYS A 363 24.18 3.01 1.04
CA LYS A 363 24.30 4.38 0.50
C LYS A 363 24.88 4.31 -0.89
N LEU A 364 24.26 4.98 -1.85
CA LEU A 364 24.81 5.14 -3.19
C LEU A 364 25.64 6.44 -3.27
N PRO A 365 26.61 6.48 -4.19
CA PRO A 365 27.31 7.72 -4.49
C PRO A 365 26.32 8.78 -4.99
N ASP A 366 26.62 10.03 -4.72
CA ASP A 366 25.87 11.13 -5.33
C ASP A 366 26.35 11.29 -6.77
N VAL A 367 25.46 11.03 -7.71
CA VAL A 367 25.71 11.18 -9.14
C VAL A 367 24.84 12.31 -9.68
N ASP A 368 25.36 13.05 -10.64
CA ASP A 368 24.55 13.99 -11.39
C ASP A 368 23.60 13.18 -12.30
N ALA A 369 22.31 13.39 -12.14
CA ALA A 369 21.28 12.65 -12.85
C ALA A 369 20.39 13.62 -13.64
N ASP A 370 20.02 13.24 -14.87
CA ASP A 370 19.13 14.04 -15.73
C ASP A 370 17.75 14.23 -15.11
N PHE A 371 17.28 13.18 -14.37
CA PHE A 371 15.98 13.20 -13.70
C PHE A 371 16.10 12.65 -12.28
N ARG A 372 15.43 13.32 -11.35
CA ARG A 372 15.31 12.93 -9.94
C ARG A 372 13.84 12.91 -9.58
N LEU A 373 13.28 11.72 -9.40
CA LEU A 373 11.89 11.51 -9.05
C LEU A 373 11.79 11.16 -7.55
N PRO A 374 11.02 11.90 -6.75
CA PRO A 374 10.75 11.51 -5.37
C PRO A 374 10.13 10.11 -5.32
N MET A 375 10.68 9.25 -4.46
CA MET A 375 10.28 7.86 -4.33
C MET A 375 9.59 7.63 -3.00
N ARG A 376 8.46 6.92 -3.02
CA ARG A 376 7.74 6.46 -1.84
C ARG A 376 7.98 4.98 -1.63
N MET A 377 8.28 4.61 -0.37
CA MET A 377 8.50 3.23 0.05
C MET A 377 7.36 2.76 0.94
N HIS A 378 6.32 2.18 0.34
CA HIS A 378 5.27 1.48 1.09
C HIS A 378 5.17 0.05 0.59
N ARG A 379 5.92 -0.84 1.23
CA ARG A 379 6.20 -2.23 0.83
C ARG A 379 6.91 -2.34 -0.52
N LEU A 380 6.55 -1.51 -1.49
CA LEU A 380 7.16 -1.39 -2.81
C LEU A 380 7.60 0.05 -3.07
N ALA A 381 8.58 0.21 -3.94
CA ALA A 381 9.04 1.53 -4.38
C ALA A 381 8.08 2.11 -5.42
N MET A 382 7.67 3.34 -5.23
CA MET A 382 6.72 4.01 -6.12
C MET A 382 7.16 5.43 -6.45
N VAL A 383 6.87 5.84 -7.68
CA VAL A 383 7.06 7.21 -8.16
C VAL A 383 5.74 7.80 -8.62
N ARG A 384 5.61 9.12 -8.49
CA ARG A 384 4.42 9.84 -8.95
C ARG A 384 4.50 10.10 -10.45
N GLY A 385 3.45 9.76 -11.17
CA GLY A 385 3.18 10.18 -12.55
C GLY A 385 1.93 11.05 -12.63
N MET A 386 1.78 11.74 -13.76
CA MET A 386 0.61 12.56 -14.10
C MET A 386 0.01 12.05 -15.40
N LEU A 387 -1.26 11.70 -15.38
CA LEU A 387 -2.01 11.23 -16.55
C LEU A 387 -2.88 12.36 -17.08
N ASN A 388 -2.79 12.61 -18.40
CA ASN A 388 -3.55 13.66 -19.11
C ASN A 388 -3.49 15.01 -18.36
N ASP A 389 -2.33 15.40 -17.86
CA ASP A 389 -1.99 16.63 -17.12
C ASP A 389 -2.83 16.90 -15.85
N THR A 390 -3.78 16.06 -15.50
CA THR A 390 -4.76 16.36 -14.44
C THR A 390 -4.98 15.24 -13.43
N HIS A 391 -4.54 14.00 -13.73
CA HIS A 391 -4.80 12.84 -12.88
C HIS A 391 -3.48 12.29 -12.32
N PRO A 392 -3.10 12.67 -11.09
CA PRO A 392 -1.92 12.10 -10.44
C PRO A 392 -2.18 10.63 -10.09
N ALA A 393 -1.14 9.81 -10.26
CA ALA A 393 -1.15 8.41 -9.88
C ALA A 393 0.25 7.96 -9.45
N TYR A 394 0.35 7.00 -8.54
CA TYR A 394 1.62 6.41 -8.13
C TYR A 394 1.84 5.07 -8.83
N PHE A 395 3.03 4.93 -9.38
CA PHE A 395 3.46 3.77 -10.15
C PHE A 395 4.52 2.99 -9.40
N VAL A 396 4.33 1.69 -9.26
CA VAL A 396 5.38 0.79 -8.74
C VAL A 396 6.52 0.76 -9.75
N VAL A 397 7.75 0.95 -9.28
CA VAL A 397 8.97 0.77 -10.07
C VAL A 397 9.36 -0.70 -10.02
N ASP A 398 9.09 -1.43 -11.10
CA ASP A 398 9.16 -2.89 -11.16
C ASP A 398 10.16 -3.36 -12.23
N THR A 399 11.38 -3.71 -11.81
CA THR A 399 12.41 -4.28 -12.69
C THR A 399 12.05 -5.68 -13.21
N GLY A 400 11.12 -6.35 -12.54
CA GLY A 400 10.53 -7.62 -12.97
C GLY A 400 9.41 -7.45 -14.01
N GLY A 401 8.83 -6.24 -14.17
CA GLY A 401 7.85 -5.87 -15.18
C GLY A 401 8.46 -5.52 -16.54
N GLU A 402 7.69 -5.59 -17.62
CA GLU A 402 8.18 -5.27 -18.97
C GLU A 402 7.75 -3.90 -19.46
N VAL A 403 6.48 -3.53 -19.23
CA VAL A 403 5.85 -2.39 -19.87
C VAL A 403 5.44 -1.31 -18.85
N ILE A 404 5.04 -0.15 -19.37
CA ILE A 404 4.31 0.84 -18.58
C ILE A 404 2.83 0.46 -18.61
N SER A 405 2.22 0.34 -17.45
CA SER A 405 0.80 -0.04 -17.31
C SER A 405 0.10 0.82 -16.27
N ILE A 406 -1.23 0.91 -16.40
CA ILE A 406 -2.11 1.53 -15.40
C ILE A 406 -3.12 0.51 -14.89
N SER A 407 -3.67 0.75 -13.69
CA SER A 407 -4.75 -0.09 -13.18
C SER A 407 -6.07 0.19 -13.92
N ALA A 408 -6.94 -0.82 -13.95
CA ALA A 408 -8.30 -0.65 -14.51
C ALA A 408 -9.08 0.44 -13.76
N ASP A 409 -8.87 0.57 -12.44
CA ASP A 409 -9.48 1.62 -11.63
C ASP A 409 -8.96 3.01 -12.05
N THR A 410 -7.65 3.17 -12.27
CA THR A 410 -7.06 4.40 -12.80
C THR A 410 -7.58 4.71 -14.20
N ALA A 411 -7.65 3.71 -15.09
CA ALA A 411 -8.18 3.91 -16.44
C ALA A 411 -9.66 4.34 -16.44
N SER A 412 -10.43 3.93 -15.43
CA SER A 412 -11.86 4.25 -15.32
C SER A 412 -12.17 5.70 -15.01
N ILE A 413 -11.25 6.41 -14.37
CA ILE A 413 -11.40 7.83 -14.01
C ILE A 413 -10.86 8.78 -15.07
N LEU A 414 -10.13 8.28 -16.07
CA LEU A 414 -9.63 9.09 -17.18
C LEU A 414 -10.77 9.42 -18.14
N PRO A 415 -10.70 10.57 -18.83
CA PRO A 415 -11.62 10.88 -19.92
C PRO A 415 -11.66 9.77 -20.98
N ALA A 416 -12.82 9.58 -21.58
CA ALA A 416 -12.96 8.58 -22.63
C ALA A 416 -11.98 8.85 -23.78
N SER A 417 -11.12 7.87 -24.07
CA SER A 417 -10.23 7.96 -25.22
C SER A 417 -11.02 7.92 -26.52
N PRO A 418 -10.72 8.75 -27.53
CA PRO A 418 -11.34 8.67 -28.85
C PRO A 418 -10.93 7.40 -29.61
N TYR A 419 -9.93 6.69 -29.14
CA TYR A 419 -9.40 5.49 -29.77
C TYR A 419 -10.05 4.22 -29.22
N ARG A 420 -10.17 3.20 -30.07
CA ARG A 420 -10.69 1.89 -29.66
C ARG A 420 -9.69 1.19 -28.73
N ARG A 421 -10.19 0.63 -27.63
CA ARG A 421 -9.44 -0.29 -26.77
C ARG A 421 -9.12 -1.58 -27.53
N ILE A 422 -7.88 -2.07 -27.38
CA ILE A 422 -7.41 -3.30 -28.02
C ILE A 422 -7.28 -4.38 -26.95
N PRO A 423 -8.10 -5.45 -26.96
CA PRO A 423 -8.01 -6.52 -25.98
C PRO A 423 -6.62 -7.18 -25.99
N LEU A 424 -6.10 -7.46 -24.80
CA LEU A 424 -4.84 -8.15 -24.58
C LEU A 424 -5.05 -9.36 -23.67
N LYS A 425 -4.10 -10.27 -23.69
CA LYS A 425 -3.94 -11.32 -22.68
C LYS A 425 -2.57 -11.15 -22.05
N VAL A 426 -2.55 -10.77 -20.78
CA VAL A 426 -1.32 -10.53 -20.05
C VAL A 426 -1.11 -11.65 -19.04
N TRP A 427 0.10 -12.18 -19.01
CA TRP A 427 0.50 -13.17 -18.04
C TRP A 427 1.25 -12.52 -16.90
N GLY A 428 0.76 -12.69 -15.66
CA GLY A 428 1.38 -12.17 -14.45
C GLY A 428 1.71 -13.26 -13.43
N THR A 429 2.17 -12.86 -12.25
CA THR A 429 2.52 -13.77 -11.15
C THR A 429 1.32 -14.52 -10.58
N SER A 430 0.10 -13.98 -10.74
CA SER A 430 -1.17 -14.62 -10.33
C SER A 430 -1.97 -15.19 -11.50
N GLY A 431 -1.33 -15.51 -12.63
CA GLY A 431 -1.95 -16.15 -13.81
C GLY A 431 -2.27 -15.19 -14.93
N TRP A 432 -3.26 -15.54 -15.76
CA TRP A 432 -3.70 -14.71 -16.87
C TRP A 432 -4.59 -13.56 -16.39
N ASP A 433 -4.34 -12.36 -16.91
CA ASP A 433 -5.31 -11.27 -16.94
C ASP A 433 -5.93 -11.25 -18.35
N ARG A 434 -7.19 -11.70 -18.45
CA ARG A 434 -7.91 -11.81 -19.71
C ARG A 434 -8.70 -10.56 -20.03
N ASP A 435 -8.89 -9.69 -19.04
CA ASP A 435 -9.60 -8.42 -19.16
C ASP A 435 -8.65 -7.26 -19.46
N ALA A 436 -7.33 -7.55 -19.56
CA ALA A 436 -6.33 -6.58 -19.96
C ALA A 436 -6.60 -6.02 -21.37
N PHE A 437 -6.28 -4.76 -21.57
CA PHE A 437 -6.37 -4.12 -22.88
C PHE A 437 -5.34 -3.02 -23.05
N LEU A 438 -5.05 -2.67 -24.29
CA LEU A 438 -4.26 -1.49 -24.64
C LEU A 438 -5.21 -0.30 -24.77
N MET A 439 -4.89 0.78 -24.08
CA MET A 439 -5.61 2.07 -24.13
C MET A 439 -4.70 3.10 -24.80
N PRO A 440 -4.93 3.42 -26.09
CA PRO A 440 -4.16 4.45 -26.80
C PRO A 440 -4.58 5.86 -26.38
N GLY A 441 -3.75 6.84 -26.67
CA GLY A 441 -4.09 8.25 -26.56
C GLY A 441 -4.06 8.81 -25.15
N VAL A 442 -3.19 8.26 -24.30
CA VAL A 442 -2.98 8.78 -22.95
C VAL A 442 -1.66 9.54 -22.89
N ASP A 443 -1.69 10.73 -22.33
CA ASP A 443 -0.47 11.44 -21.98
C ASP A 443 -0.04 11.03 -20.58
N LEU A 444 1.26 10.76 -20.39
CA LEU A 444 1.82 10.34 -19.12
C LEU A 444 3.15 11.06 -18.90
N ASP A 445 3.27 11.70 -17.75
CA ASP A 445 4.46 12.45 -17.37
C ASP A 445 5.01 11.94 -16.03
N PHE A 446 6.33 11.83 -15.96
CA PHE A 446 7.10 11.69 -14.73
C PHE A 446 8.06 12.88 -14.64
N ASP A 447 7.62 13.98 -14.01
CA ASP A 447 8.29 15.27 -14.01
C ASP A 447 8.56 15.75 -15.47
N ARG A 448 9.81 15.75 -15.93
CA ARG A 448 10.19 16.14 -17.28
C ARG A 448 10.30 14.98 -18.28
N ILE A 449 9.94 13.75 -17.88
CA ILE A 449 9.89 12.61 -18.79
C ILE A 449 8.47 12.51 -19.31
N GLU A 450 8.29 12.78 -20.60
CA GLU A 450 6.98 12.91 -21.23
C GLU A 450 6.71 11.79 -22.23
N TYR A 451 5.55 11.17 -22.11
CA TYR A 451 4.98 10.24 -23.08
C TYR A 451 3.68 10.85 -23.62
N ARG A 452 3.68 11.27 -24.87
CA ARG A 452 2.51 11.88 -25.51
C ARG A 452 1.77 10.89 -26.40
N ASN A 453 0.44 10.88 -26.31
CA ASN A 453 -0.42 9.97 -27.09
C ASN A 453 0.05 8.50 -26.96
N PHE A 454 0.45 8.10 -25.75
CA PHE A 454 1.10 6.82 -25.48
C PHE A 454 0.06 5.70 -25.31
N PRO A 455 0.30 4.50 -25.85
CA PRO A 455 -0.56 3.36 -25.63
C PRO A 455 -0.19 2.67 -24.29
N LEU A 456 -1.04 2.83 -23.28
CA LEU A 456 -0.85 2.19 -21.97
C LEU A 456 -1.54 0.82 -21.92
N VAL A 457 -0.88 -0.13 -21.30
CA VAL A 457 -1.49 -1.41 -20.95
C VAL A 457 -2.34 -1.22 -19.69
N VAL A 458 -3.60 -1.60 -19.75
CA VAL A 458 -4.50 -1.58 -18.60
C VAL A 458 -4.58 -2.96 -17.99
N LEU A 459 -4.32 -3.06 -16.68
CA LEU A 459 -4.26 -4.31 -15.92
C LEU A 459 -5.26 -4.30 -14.76
N ASN A 460 -5.76 -5.47 -14.41
CA ASN A 460 -6.50 -5.65 -13.17
C ASN A 460 -5.51 -5.73 -11.99
N LEU A 461 -5.33 -4.61 -11.29
CA LEU A 461 -4.50 -4.49 -10.10
C LEU A 461 -5.31 -4.46 -8.79
N ARG A 462 -6.56 -4.92 -8.82
CA ARG A 462 -7.44 -4.87 -7.63
C ARG A 462 -6.91 -5.71 -6.47
N ALA A 463 -6.47 -6.95 -6.72
CA ALA A 463 -5.95 -7.80 -5.67
C ALA A 463 -4.65 -7.26 -5.02
N PRO A 464 -3.65 -6.79 -5.78
CA PRO A 464 -2.52 -6.05 -5.21
C PRO A 464 -2.94 -4.80 -4.43
N SER A 465 -3.87 -4.01 -4.95
CA SER A 465 -4.37 -2.79 -4.27
C SER A 465 -5.02 -3.12 -2.92
N LEU A 466 -5.82 -4.18 -2.85
CA LEU A 466 -6.43 -4.66 -1.60
C LEU A 466 -5.36 -5.09 -0.58
N LEU A 467 -4.35 -5.83 -1.02
CA LEU A 467 -3.27 -6.32 -0.17
C LEU A 467 -2.41 -5.18 0.38
N LEU A 468 -2.13 -4.18 -0.45
CA LEU A 468 -1.35 -3.00 -0.07
C LEU A 468 -2.16 -1.96 0.74
N GLY A 469 -3.49 -2.06 0.71
CA GLY A 469 -4.38 -1.14 1.42
C GLY A 469 -4.55 0.23 0.74
N PHE A 470 -4.20 0.35 -0.54
CA PHE A 470 -4.44 1.54 -1.37
C PHE A 470 -4.56 1.18 -2.85
N GLN A 471 -5.20 2.06 -3.62
CA GLN A 471 -5.37 1.90 -5.06
C GLN A 471 -4.05 2.14 -5.78
N LEU A 472 -3.51 1.10 -6.41
CA LEU A 472 -2.33 1.22 -7.29
C LEU A 472 -2.70 2.01 -8.55
N GLY A 473 -1.89 3.02 -8.87
CA GLY A 473 -2.02 3.79 -10.10
C GLY A 473 -1.60 2.98 -11.32
N GLY A 474 -0.44 2.33 -11.23
CA GLY A 474 0.13 1.55 -12.31
C GLY A 474 1.49 0.95 -11.95
N ILE A 475 2.19 0.47 -12.98
CA ILE A 475 3.52 -0.12 -12.88
C ILE A 475 4.38 0.45 -14.01
N VAL A 476 5.63 0.83 -13.70
CA VAL A 476 6.67 1.17 -14.68
C VAL A 476 7.74 0.10 -14.67
N GLY A 477 7.88 -0.58 -15.79
CA GLY A 477 8.79 -1.72 -15.95
C GLY A 477 10.04 -1.38 -16.75
N HIS A 478 10.67 -2.44 -17.28
CA HIS A 478 11.93 -2.39 -18.02
C HIS A 478 11.95 -1.32 -19.13
N LYS A 479 10.88 -1.17 -19.91
CA LYS A 479 10.81 -0.17 -20.99
C LYS A 479 10.92 1.29 -20.52
N PHE A 480 10.54 1.57 -19.28
CA PHE A 480 10.74 2.87 -18.66
C PHE A 480 12.19 3.03 -18.16
N LEU A 481 12.77 1.97 -17.61
CA LEU A 481 14.05 2.01 -16.90
C LEU A 481 15.26 1.87 -17.83
N SER A 482 15.19 0.99 -18.82
CA SER A 482 16.34 0.57 -19.65
C SER A 482 17.02 1.69 -20.48
N PRO A 483 16.38 2.83 -20.81
CA PRO A 483 17.08 3.93 -21.46
C PRO A 483 18.06 4.69 -20.57
N TYR A 484 18.14 4.33 -19.27
CA TYR A 484 18.89 5.08 -18.27
C TYR A 484 19.81 4.20 -17.44
N ARG A 485 20.89 4.77 -16.90
CA ARG A 485 21.46 4.26 -15.65
C ARG A 485 20.51 4.61 -14.52
N VAL A 486 20.00 3.60 -13.81
CA VAL A 486 18.94 3.74 -12.83
C VAL A 486 19.51 3.62 -11.42
N SER A 487 19.28 4.60 -10.55
CA SER A 487 19.59 4.48 -9.13
C SER A 487 18.32 4.58 -8.30
N MET A 488 18.03 3.55 -7.50
CA MET A 488 16.96 3.56 -6.49
C MET A 488 17.62 3.77 -5.13
N ASP A 489 17.60 5.01 -4.66
CA ASP A 489 18.26 5.43 -3.44
C ASP A 489 17.27 5.51 -2.28
N MET A 490 17.28 4.47 -1.43
CA MET A 490 16.40 4.40 -0.26
C MET A 490 16.74 5.46 0.79
N ALA A 491 18.03 5.78 0.95
CA ALA A 491 18.48 6.74 1.96
C ALA A 491 18.03 8.17 1.62
N LYS A 492 17.97 8.51 0.34
CA LYS A 492 17.49 9.82 -0.14
C LYS A 492 16.01 9.83 -0.50
N GLY A 493 15.36 8.66 -0.65
CA GLY A 493 13.99 8.54 -1.14
C GLY A 493 13.84 9.01 -2.58
N GLU A 494 14.77 8.63 -3.46
CA GLU A 494 14.83 9.10 -4.85
C GLU A 494 15.05 7.97 -5.86
N LEU A 495 14.32 8.03 -6.97
CA LEU A 495 14.68 7.37 -8.21
C LEU A 495 15.45 8.36 -9.08
N ARG A 496 16.72 8.06 -9.34
CA ARG A 496 17.60 8.86 -10.21
C ARG A 496 17.78 8.15 -11.54
N LEU A 497 17.63 8.91 -12.64
CA LEU A 497 17.75 8.42 -14.00
C LEU A 497 18.78 9.30 -14.75
N GLU A 498 19.86 8.67 -15.18
CA GLU A 498 20.95 9.28 -15.94
C GLU A 498 20.92 8.71 -17.37
N LYS A 499 20.88 9.58 -18.38
CA LYS A 499 20.93 9.14 -19.80
C LYS A 499 22.33 8.62 -20.14
N PHE A 500 22.38 7.63 -21.01
CA PHE A 500 23.64 7.14 -21.56
C PHE A 500 24.22 8.11 -22.58
#